data_a4d110df07db3e5c7b1ad5180845570a
#
_entry.id   a4d110df07db3e5c7b1ad5180845570a
#
_cell.length_a   1.000
_cell.length_b   1.000
_cell.length_c   1.000
_cell.angle_alpha   90.00
_cell.angle_beta   90.00
_cell.angle_gamma   90.00
#
_symmetry.space_group_name_H-M   'P 1'
#
loop_
_entity.id
_entity.type
_entity.pdbx_description
1 polymer ?
#
loop_
_entity_poly.entity_id
_entity_poly.type
_entity_poly.pdbx_seq_one_letter_code
_entity_poly.pdbx_strand_id
1 'polypeptide(L)'
;TSAGTVSAALGLAVPIGLAGLGGLWSERAGVVNIGLEGMMVLGTWFGAWGALQFHSPWAGVVAGAVGGALGAAIHAVATVTFGVDHIISGVAINIVGVGFTQYLSQLVFDGMPGGGTKNSPPLPKMGTVSLGFLDDPLRTVEAKHWFVLSDFAGVLRGITQGVSWFTILAILLVPLSFYVLWRTPFGLRLRACGERPVAAESLGVNVYLYKWAAVIVSGVLAGLGGAFLSLVAAGIYRDGQTGGRGYIGLAAVIFGNWRPGGLAGGAALFGYTDALQLRQGGISVHALLLVVALLLVAVAVYQLVRQRRGGAALITGVVAIAVFVVFAVTDTVPEQFTSFTPHLTTLLVLSLASQRLRMPAADGVPYRRGQAK
;
A
#
# COMPACT_ATOMS: atom_id res chain seq x y z
N THR A 1 -15.79 -16.39 -2.78
CA THR A 1 -14.97 -15.56 -1.88
C THR A 1 -15.42 -15.78 -0.44
N SER A 2 -14.57 -16.30 0.46
CA SER A 2 -14.94 -16.48 1.87
C SER A 2 -14.67 -15.21 2.70
N ALA A 3 -15.46 -15.01 3.76
CA ALA A 3 -15.26 -13.92 4.72
C ALA A 3 -13.80 -13.87 5.25
N GLY A 4 -13.22 -15.04 5.54
CA GLY A 4 -11.85 -15.14 5.99
C GLY A 4 -10.81 -14.71 4.95
N THR A 5 -11.04 -14.91 3.66
CA THR A 5 -10.14 -14.40 2.58
C THR A 5 -10.21 -12.89 2.49
N VAL A 6 -11.41 -12.31 2.61
CA VAL A 6 -11.60 -10.85 2.59
C VAL A 6 -10.99 -10.18 3.82
N SER A 7 -11.16 -10.75 5.01
CA SER A 7 -10.51 -10.25 6.23
C SER A 7 -8.97 -10.28 6.12
N ALA A 8 -8.40 -11.37 5.59
CA ALA A 8 -6.97 -11.46 5.33
C ALA A 8 -6.53 -10.42 4.27
N ALA A 9 -7.29 -10.28 3.19
CA ALA A 9 -7.02 -9.29 2.15
C ALA A 9 -7.01 -7.86 2.70
N LEU A 10 -7.95 -7.53 3.59
CA LEU A 10 -7.99 -6.23 4.25
C LEU A 10 -6.74 -6.01 5.12
N GLY A 11 -6.35 -7.03 5.91
CA GLY A 11 -5.13 -6.97 6.73
C GLY A 11 -3.85 -6.78 5.92
N LEU A 12 -3.79 -7.32 4.70
CA LEU A 12 -2.65 -7.18 3.79
C LEU A 12 -2.70 -5.87 2.97
N ALA A 13 -3.91 -5.38 2.65
CA ALA A 13 -4.12 -4.14 1.91
C ALA A 13 -3.77 -2.88 2.72
N VAL A 14 -4.04 -2.90 4.04
CA VAL A 14 -3.86 -1.73 4.92
C VAL A 14 -2.42 -1.22 4.93
N PRO A 15 -1.37 -2.02 5.17
CA PRO A 15 0.00 -1.52 5.17
C PRO A 15 0.43 -0.99 3.79
N ILE A 16 0.00 -1.64 2.71
CA ILE A 16 0.24 -1.19 1.33
C ILE A 16 -0.46 0.15 1.08
N GLY A 17 -1.72 0.27 1.49
CA GLY A 17 -2.52 1.48 1.34
C GLY A 17 -1.96 2.66 2.12
N LEU A 18 -1.50 2.45 3.36
CA LEU A 18 -0.89 3.49 4.19
C LEU A 18 0.44 3.96 3.61
N ALA A 19 1.32 3.03 3.19
CA ALA A 19 2.58 3.39 2.54
C ALA A 19 2.33 4.15 1.22
N GLY A 20 1.42 3.65 0.38
CA GLY A 20 1.04 4.32 -0.85
C GLY A 20 0.41 5.70 -0.60
N LEU A 21 -0.43 5.83 0.45
CA LEU A 21 -0.99 7.13 0.82
C LEU A 21 0.11 8.12 1.22
N GLY A 22 1.16 7.64 1.90
CA GLY A 22 2.39 8.40 2.15
C GLY A 22 3.06 8.85 0.86
N GLY A 23 3.31 7.93 -0.07
CA GLY A 23 3.86 8.25 -1.40
C GLY A 23 3.03 9.29 -2.15
N LEU A 24 1.70 9.14 -2.13
CA LEU A 24 0.77 10.09 -2.74
C LEU A 24 0.95 11.52 -2.20
N TRP A 25 1.08 11.69 -0.87
CA TRP A 25 1.27 12.99 -0.26
C TRP A 25 2.57 13.65 -0.71
N SER A 26 3.66 12.90 -0.69
CA SER A 26 4.99 13.38 -1.07
C SER A 26 5.06 13.75 -2.56
N GLU A 27 4.60 12.84 -3.44
CA GLU A 27 4.65 13.06 -4.88
C GLU A 27 3.69 14.16 -5.34
N ARG A 28 2.53 14.34 -4.68
CA ARG A 28 1.66 15.50 -4.95
C ARG A 28 2.29 16.84 -4.59
N ALA A 29 3.32 16.87 -3.76
CA ALA A 29 4.14 18.05 -3.50
C ALA A 29 5.38 18.13 -4.41
N GLY A 30 5.57 17.16 -5.30
CA GLY A 30 6.69 17.08 -6.23
C GLY A 30 7.98 16.53 -5.60
N VAL A 31 7.86 15.65 -4.60
CA VAL A 31 9.00 14.95 -4.00
C VAL A 31 8.73 13.45 -4.07
N VAL A 32 9.47 12.75 -4.94
CA VAL A 32 9.40 11.28 -5.01
C VAL A 32 9.96 10.67 -3.74
N ASN A 33 9.24 9.77 -3.11
CA ASN A 33 9.67 9.09 -1.89
C ASN A 33 9.76 7.57 -2.08
N ILE A 34 10.90 7.10 -2.62
CA ILE A 34 11.20 5.67 -2.72
C ILE A 34 11.61 5.09 -1.35
N GLY A 35 11.91 5.93 -0.38
CA GLY A 35 12.28 5.54 1.00
C GLY A 35 11.12 5.01 1.85
N LEU A 36 9.92 4.86 1.29
CA LEU A 36 8.75 4.39 2.03
C LEU A 36 8.97 3.01 2.67
N GLU A 37 9.72 2.12 2.01
CA GLU A 37 10.03 0.80 2.58
C GLU A 37 10.85 0.93 3.86
N GLY A 38 11.93 1.72 3.84
CA GLY A 38 12.74 1.98 5.04
C GLY A 38 11.97 2.69 6.15
N MET A 39 11.09 3.63 5.79
CA MET A 39 10.20 4.30 6.75
C MET A 39 9.19 3.33 7.35
N MET A 40 8.67 2.37 6.58
CA MET A 40 7.85 1.26 7.11
C MET A 40 8.66 0.38 8.05
N VAL A 41 9.90 0.02 7.69
CA VAL A 41 10.79 -0.79 8.54
C VAL A 41 11.02 -0.10 9.89
N LEU A 42 11.32 1.21 9.87
CA LEU A 42 11.40 2.00 11.11
C LEU A 42 10.07 1.94 11.88
N GLY A 43 8.96 2.10 11.19
CA GLY A 43 7.62 2.04 11.78
C GLY A 43 7.31 0.69 12.43
N THR A 44 7.77 -0.45 11.86
CA THR A 44 7.58 -1.78 12.47
C THR A 44 8.32 -1.89 13.79
N TRP A 45 9.59 -1.45 13.83
CA TRP A 45 10.42 -1.55 15.00
C TRP A 45 9.97 -0.60 16.12
N PHE A 46 9.82 0.69 15.79
CA PHE A 46 9.37 1.69 16.77
C PHE A 46 7.95 1.39 17.28
N GLY A 47 7.07 0.87 16.42
CA GLY A 47 5.74 0.42 16.80
C GLY A 47 5.77 -0.70 17.84
N ALA A 48 6.62 -1.70 17.62
CA ALA A 48 6.80 -2.79 18.58
C ALA A 48 7.43 -2.30 19.88
N TRP A 49 8.50 -1.52 19.79
CA TRP A 49 9.17 -0.95 20.95
C TRP A 49 8.23 -0.09 21.80
N GLY A 50 7.50 0.83 21.17
CA GLY A 50 6.56 1.71 21.88
C GLY A 50 5.42 0.92 22.53
N ALA A 51 4.91 -0.12 21.88
CA ALA A 51 3.86 -0.96 22.46
C ALA A 51 4.35 -1.73 23.69
N LEU A 52 5.58 -2.24 23.67
CA LEU A 52 6.19 -2.94 24.80
C LEU A 52 6.51 -1.98 25.94
N GLN A 53 7.15 -0.84 25.63
CA GLN A 53 7.59 0.12 26.62
C GLN A 53 6.44 0.72 27.45
N PHE A 54 5.32 1.01 26.79
CA PHE A 54 4.16 1.64 27.43
C PHE A 54 2.99 0.66 27.67
N HIS A 55 3.18 -0.62 27.43
CA HIS A 55 2.15 -1.66 27.58
C HIS A 55 0.83 -1.33 26.86
N SER A 56 0.90 -0.59 25.75
CA SER A 56 -0.26 -0.11 24.99
C SER A 56 -0.04 -0.21 23.50
N PRO A 57 -0.96 -0.85 22.74
CA PRO A 57 -0.85 -0.92 21.29
C PRO A 57 -0.99 0.47 20.64
N TRP A 58 -1.73 1.40 21.27
CA TRP A 58 -1.86 2.77 20.77
C TRP A 58 -0.57 3.58 20.90
N ALA A 59 0.19 3.36 22.00
CA ALA A 59 1.53 3.95 22.11
C ALA A 59 2.44 3.41 20.99
N GLY A 60 2.30 2.14 20.63
CA GLY A 60 2.98 1.56 19.47
C GLY A 60 2.60 2.24 18.15
N VAL A 61 1.31 2.55 17.95
CA VAL A 61 0.83 3.28 16.75
C VAL A 61 1.51 4.65 16.65
N VAL A 62 1.56 5.41 17.75
CA VAL A 62 2.20 6.72 17.79
C VAL A 62 3.71 6.60 17.58
N ALA A 63 4.37 5.68 18.28
CA ALA A 63 5.81 5.46 18.14
C ALA A 63 6.19 5.04 16.71
N GLY A 64 5.40 4.18 16.08
CA GLY A 64 5.60 3.79 14.68
C GLY A 64 5.44 4.95 13.69
N ALA A 65 4.46 5.81 13.92
CA ALA A 65 4.28 7.04 13.16
C ALA A 65 5.51 7.97 13.29
N VAL A 66 6.02 8.13 14.51
CA VAL A 66 7.24 8.92 14.79
C VAL A 66 8.46 8.28 14.14
N GLY A 67 8.62 6.94 14.21
CA GLY A 67 9.72 6.23 13.55
C GLY A 67 9.76 6.47 12.05
N GLY A 68 8.62 6.38 11.39
CA GLY A 68 8.50 6.72 9.97
C GLY A 68 8.78 8.20 9.68
N ALA A 69 8.30 9.10 10.53
CA ALA A 69 8.56 10.54 10.41
C ALA A 69 10.04 10.90 10.55
N LEU A 70 10.79 10.19 11.39
CA LEU A 70 12.26 10.37 11.51
C LEU A 70 12.97 10.03 10.19
N GLY A 71 12.63 8.89 9.57
CA GLY A 71 13.13 8.55 8.25
C GLY A 71 12.77 9.60 7.21
N ALA A 72 11.53 10.10 7.24
CA ALA A 72 11.06 11.15 6.35
C ALA A 72 11.76 12.50 6.58
N ALA A 73 12.10 12.85 7.83
CA ALA A 73 12.85 14.05 8.15
C ALA A 73 14.23 14.01 7.49
N ILE A 74 14.93 12.87 7.56
CA ILE A 74 16.22 12.67 6.87
C ILE A 74 16.03 12.85 5.36
N HIS A 75 14.99 12.24 4.78
CA HIS A 75 14.67 12.39 3.35
C HIS A 75 14.38 13.84 2.98
N ALA A 76 13.61 14.56 3.78
CA ALA A 76 13.28 15.97 3.54
C ALA A 76 14.52 16.88 3.65
N VAL A 77 15.40 16.64 4.63
CA VAL A 77 16.70 17.34 4.72
C VAL A 77 17.51 17.14 3.44
N ALA A 78 17.66 15.90 3.01
CA ALA A 78 18.44 15.56 1.81
C ALA A 78 17.83 16.17 0.54
N THR A 79 16.55 15.92 0.29
CA THR A 79 15.90 16.22 -1.00
C THR A 79 15.37 17.64 -1.09
N VAL A 80 14.72 18.14 -0.04
CA VAL A 80 14.08 19.46 -0.05
C VAL A 80 15.08 20.55 0.33
N THR A 81 15.95 20.32 1.34
CA THR A 81 16.87 21.35 1.81
C THR A 81 18.15 21.36 0.99
N PHE A 82 18.78 20.22 0.78
CA PHE A 82 20.06 20.14 0.05
C PHE A 82 19.90 19.87 -1.45
N GLY A 83 18.71 19.49 -1.92
CA GLY A 83 18.45 19.21 -3.34
C GLY A 83 19.15 17.95 -3.85
N VAL A 84 19.37 16.98 -2.96
CA VAL A 84 19.89 15.64 -3.33
C VAL A 84 18.84 14.93 -4.17
N ASP A 85 19.30 14.10 -5.09
CA ASP A 85 18.42 13.25 -5.89
C ASP A 85 17.49 12.40 -4.98
N HIS A 86 16.20 12.42 -5.30
CA HIS A 86 15.16 11.81 -4.50
C HIS A 86 15.29 10.28 -4.43
N ILE A 87 15.73 9.65 -5.54
CA ILE A 87 15.90 8.20 -5.65
C ILE A 87 17.08 7.76 -4.78
N ILE A 88 18.22 8.45 -4.90
CA ILE A 88 19.43 8.16 -4.12
C ILE A 88 19.14 8.28 -2.63
N SER A 89 18.48 9.36 -2.20
CA SER A 89 18.09 9.55 -0.80
C SER A 89 17.14 8.45 -0.31
N GLY A 90 16.15 8.09 -1.12
CA GLY A 90 15.18 7.04 -0.77
C GLY A 90 15.82 5.66 -0.62
N VAL A 91 16.71 5.28 -1.56
CA VAL A 91 17.45 4.02 -1.48
C VAL A 91 18.36 3.98 -0.25
N ALA A 92 19.04 5.10 0.07
CA ALA A 92 19.87 5.18 1.28
C ALA A 92 19.05 4.94 2.56
N ILE A 93 17.83 5.52 2.67
CA ILE A 93 16.94 5.32 3.81
C ILE A 93 16.48 3.87 3.91
N ASN A 94 16.20 3.21 2.79
CA ASN A 94 15.82 1.80 2.79
C ASN A 94 16.95 0.91 3.36
N ILE A 95 18.20 1.16 2.97
CA ILE A 95 19.35 0.42 3.47
C ILE A 95 19.61 0.73 4.95
N VAL A 96 19.64 2.02 5.30
CA VAL A 96 19.90 2.47 6.67
C VAL A 96 18.79 2.02 7.62
N GLY A 97 17.53 2.10 7.20
CA GLY A 97 16.37 1.67 7.99
C GLY A 97 16.47 0.21 8.43
N VAL A 98 16.82 -0.68 7.50
CA VAL A 98 17.02 -2.11 7.81
C VAL A 98 18.18 -2.32 8.78
N GLY A 99 19.37 -1.79 8.47
CA GLY A 99 20.54 -1.95 9.33
C GLY A 99 20.33 -1.36 10.73
N PHE A 100 19.70 -0.20 10.81
CA PHE A 100 19.42 0.47 12.07
C PHE A 100 18.43 -0.32 12.95
N THR A 101 17.35 -0.83 12.38
CA THR A 101 16.38 -1.63 13.15
C THR A 101 16.95 -2.99 13.57
N GLN A 102 17.81 -3.62 12.76
CA GLN A 102 18.53 -4.83 13.15
C GLN A 102 19.46 -4.57 14.35
N TYR A 103 20.23 -3.49 14.30
CA TYR A 103 21.09 -3.08 15.41
C TYR A 103 20.29 -2.80 16.68
N LEU A 104 19.20 -2.04 16.57
CA LEU A 104 18.33 -1.77 17.72
C LEU A 104 17.68 -3.04 18.29
N SER A 105 17.33 -4.01 17.42
CA SER A 105 16.76 -5.29 17.87
C SER A 105 17.74 -6.08 18.72
N GLN A 106 19.01 -6.11 18.35
CA GLN A 106 20.07 -6.74 19.15
C GLN A 106 20.23 -6.04 20.51
N LEU A 107 20.16 -4.72 20.55
CA LEU A 107 20.33 -3.97 21.80
C LEU A 107 19.13 -4.10 22.76
N VAL A 108 17.93 -4.17 22.21
CA VAL A 108 16.70 -4.00 22.99
C VAL A 108 15.94 -5.32 23.15
N PHE A 109 15.75 -6.08 22.09
CA PHE A 109 14.90 -7.28 22.14
C PHE A 109 15.64 -8.56 22.50
N ASP A 110 16.94 -8.66 22.20
CA ASP A 110 17.71 -9.89 22.47
C ASP A 110 17.77 -10.26 23.95
N GLY A 111 17.77 -9.26 24.83
CA GLY A 111 17.76 -9.47 26.29
C GLY A 111 16.37 -9.65 26.91
N MET A 112 15.28 -9.54 26.13
CA MET A 112 13.92 -9.63 26.65
C MET A 112 13.39 -11.08 26.62
N PRO A 113 12.66 -11.54 27.64
CA PRO A 113 12.01 -12.86 27.61
C PRO A 113 11.06 -12.99 26.43
N GLY A 114 11.29 -13.97 25.57
CA GLY A 114 10.51 -14.18 24.33
C GLY A 114 10.92 -13.31 23.15
N GLY A 115 11.95 -12.47 23.32
CA GLY A 115 12.58 -11.70 22.25
C GLY A 115 13.82 -12.38 21.68
N GLY A 116 14.46 -11.74 20.72
CA GLY A 116 15.69 -12.20 20.09
C GLY A 116 16.25 -11.16 19.11
N THR A 117 17.40 -11.45 18.52
CA THR A 117 18.09 -10.54 17.58
C THR A 117 17.25 -10.12 16.39
N LYS A 118 16.26 -10.95 15.97
CA LYS A 118 15.41 -10.73 14.78
C LYS A 118 13.94 -10.57 15.09
N ASN A 119 13.53 -10.62 16.34
CA ASN A 119 12.13 -10.53 16.73
C ASN A 119 11.95 -9.92 18.11
N SER A 120 10.83 -9.23 18.32
CA SER A 120 10.42 -8.76 19.64
C SER A 120 9.72 -9.85 20.45
N PRO A 121 9.52 -9.68 21.75
CA PRO A 121 8.49 -10.39 22.49
C PRO A 121 7.09 -10.18 21.87
N PRO A 122 6.09 -11.03 22.22
CA PRO A 122 4.69 -10.82 21.83
C PRO A 122 4.18 -9.45 22.26
N LEU A 123 3.49 -8.76 21.35
CA LEU A 123 3.00 -7.39 21.56
C LEU A 123 1.61 -7.39 22.21
N PRO A 124 1.26 -6.31 22.95
CA PRO A 124 -0.10 -6.10 23.40
C PRO A 124 -1.10 -6.11 22.23
N LYS A 125 -2.19 -6.86 22.39
CA LYS A 125 -3.18 -7.03 21.32
C LYS A 125 -3.98 -5.75 21.10
N MET A 126 -4.14 -5.39 19.83
CA MET A 126 -5.08 -4.33 19.42
C MET A 126 -6.51 -4.83 19.55
N GLY A 127 -7.39 -4.01 20.15
CA GLY A 127 -8.82 -4.30 20.22
C GLY A 127 -9.45 -4.41 18.84
N THR A 128 -10.45 -5.26 18.71
CA THR A 128 -11.24 -5.47 17.49
C THR A 128 -12.70 -5.10 17.69
N VAL A 129 -13.35 -4.72 16.60
CA VAL A 129 -14.79 -4.43 16.53
C VAL A 129 -15.44 -5.46 15.62
N SER A 130 -16.58 -5.93 16.03
CA SER A 130 -17.44 -6.79 15.21
C SER A 130 -18.87 -6.28 15.27
N LEU A 131 -19.50 -6.16 14.11
CA LEU A 131 -20.92 -5.82 14.01
C LEU A 131 -21.74 -7.10 14.21
N GLY A 132 -21.88 -7.56 15.46
CA GLY A 132 -22.47 -8.84 15.80
C GLY A 132 -23.88 -9.08 15.24
N PHE A 133 -24.68 -8.01 15.10
CA PHE A 133 -26.03 -8.10 14.54
C PHE A 133 -26.08 -8.49 13.05
N LEU A 134 -24.94 -8.34 12.32
CA LEU A 134 -24.83 -8.73 10.92
C LEU A 134 -24.22 -10.12 10.75
N ASP A 135 -23.59 -10.71 11.78
CA ASP A 135 -22.84 -11.95 11.61
C ASP A 135 -23.75 -13.12 11.26
N ASP A 136 -24.81 -13.38 12.02
CA ASP A 136 -25.70 -14.51 11.81
C ASP A 136 -26.45 -14.45 10.47
N PRO A 137 -27.06 -13.30 10.06
CA PRO A 137 -27.68 -13.19 8.75
C PRO A 137 -26.69 -13.42 7.60
N LEU A 138 -25.53 -12.80 7.66
CA LEU A 138 -24.52 -12.91 6.60
C LEU A 138 -23.93 -14.33 6.53
N ARG A 139 -23.68 -14.97 7.69
CA ARG A 139 -23.21 -16.35 7.77
C ARG A 139 -24.21 -17.32 7.15
N THR A 140 -25.50 -17.11 7.40
CA THR A 140 -26.57 -17.94 6.82
C THR A 140 -26.62 -17.81 5.29
N VAL A 141 -26.48 -16.61 4.76
CA VAL A 141 -26.44 -16.37 3.31
C VAL A 141 -25.15 -16.93 2.69
N GLU A 142 -24.00 -16.77 3.33
CA GLU A 142 -22.71 -17.31 2.88
C GLU A 142 -22.77 -18.85 2.78
N ALA A 143 -23.41 -19.52 3.75
CA ALA A 143 -23.55 -20.97 3.80
C ALA A 143 -24.48 -21.55 2.72
N LYS A 144 -25.38 -20.76 2.14
CA LYS A 144 -26.31 -21.24 1.09
C LYS A 144 -25.66 -21.39 -0.28
N HIS A 145 -24.45 -20.92 -0.48
CA HIS A 145 -23.70 -20.99 -1.75
C HIS A 145 -24.48 -20.47 -2.97
N TRP A 146 -25.36 -19.48 -2.79
CA TRP A 146 -26.08 -18.85 -3.89
C TRP A 146 -25.10 -18.02 -4.72
N PHE A 147 -25.16 -18.18 -6.05
CA PHE A 147 -24.29 -17.49 -6.97
C PHE A 147 -24.32 -15.97 -6.74
N VAL A 148 -23.15 -15.34 -6.61
CA VAL A 148 -22.94 -13.91 -6.31
C VAL A 148 -23.41 -13.47 -4.91
N LEU A 149 -24.57 -13.93 -4.43
CA LEU A 149 -25.14 -13.44 -3.16
C LEU A 149 -24.34 -13.92 -1.96
N SER A 150 -23.86 -15.17 -1.98
CA SER A 150 -22.98 -15.72 -0.94
C SER A 150 -21.60 -15.07 -0.94
N ASP A 151 -21.06 -14.72 -2.13
CA ASP A 151 -19.81 -13.98 -2.23
C ASP A 151 -19.93 -12.58 -1.67
N PHE A 152 -21.04 -11.89 -1.98
CA PHE A 152 -21.32 -10.56 -1.42
C PHE A 152 -21.48 -10.60 0.11
N ALA A 153 -22.20 -11.58 0.62
CA ALA A 153 -22.33 -11.79 2.08
C ALA A 153 -20.97 -12.09 2.74
N GLY A 154 -20.13 -12.91 2.10
CA GLY A 154 -18.76 -13.18 2.54
C GLY A 154 -17.88 -11.93 2.56
N VAL A 155 -17.97 -11.08 1.53
CA VAL A 155 -17.27 -9.78 1.49
C VAL A 155 -17.73 -8.89 2.64
N LEU A 156 -19.04 -8.68 2.78
CA LEU A 156 -19.59 -7.85 3.86
C LEU A 156 -19.17 -8.36 5.24
N ARG A 157 -19.24 -9.67 5.46
CA ARG A 157 -18.84 -10.30 6.71
C ARG A 157 -17.34 -10.11 6.98
N GLY A 158 -16.49 -10.29 5.96
CA GLY A 158 -15.03 -10.11 6.08
C GLY A 158 -14.60 -8.68 6.44
N ILE A 159 -15.37 -7.66 6.05
CA ILE A 159 -15.08 -6.26 6.38
C ILE A 159 -15.78 -5.76 7.65
N THR A 160 -16.72 -6.54 8.23
CA THR A 160 -17.50 -6.14 9.41
C THR A 160 -17.17 -6.95 10.66
N GLN A 161 -16.48 -8.08 10.55
CA GLN A 161 -16.17 -8.95 11.66
C GLN A 161 -14.67 -8.95 12.00
N GLY A 162 -14.37 -8.79 13.30
CA GLY A 162 -13.00 -8.86 13.82
C GLY A 162 -12.06 -7.75 13.30
N VAL A 163 -12.60 -6.62 12.90
CA VAL A 163 -11.81 -5.51 12.34
C VAL A 163 -11.09 -4.77 13.46
N SER A 164 -9.77 -4.62 13.38
CA SER A 164 -9.03 -3.87 14.40
C SER A 164 -9.35 -2.38 14.35
N TRP A 165 -9.29 -1.72 15.51
CA TRP A 165 -9.43 -0.26 15.57
C TRP A 165 -8.41 0.46 14.70
N PHE A 166 -7.21 -0.11 14.56
CA PHE A 166 -6.18 0.44 13.69
C PHE A 166 -6.57 0.31 12.20
N THR A 167 -7.22 -0.78 11.81
CA THR A 167 -7.78 -0.92 10.45
C THR A 167 -8.80 0.17 10.15
N ILE A 168 -9.69 0.46 11.10
CA ILE A 168 -10.69 1.53 10.95
C ILE A 168 -10.00 2.89 10.79
N LEU A 169 -9.00 3.18 11.64
CA LEU A 169 -8.20 4.40 11.51
C LEU A 169 -7.56 4.50 10.11
N ALA A 170 -6.93 3.41 9.63
CA ALA A 170 -6.28 3.37 8.32
C ALA A 170 -7.27 3.64 7.17
N ILE A 171 -8.46 3.04 7.22
CA ILE A 171 -9.51 3.28 6.23
C ILE A 171 -9.95 4.75 6.26
N LEU A 172 -10.12 5.36 7.43
CA LEU A 172 -10.52 6.76 7.58
C LEU A 172 -9.45 7.74 7.08
N LEU A 173 -8.16 7.37 7.10
CA LEU A 173 -7.10 8.21 6.57
C LEU A 173 -7.18 8.40 5.04
N VAL A 174 -7.84 7.50 4.31
CA VAL A 174 -8.04 7.62 2.85
C VAL A 174 -8.96 8.79 2.51
N PRO A 175 -10.22 8.84 2.97
CA PRO A 175 -11.11 9.99 2.72
C PRO A 175 -10.60 11.27 3.38
N LEU A 176 -9.93 11.20 4.53
CA LEU A 176 -9.29 12.35 5.16
C LEU A 176 -8.20 12.94 4.25
N SER A 177 -7.34 12.11 3.69
CA SER A 177 -6.32 12.56 2.73
C SER A 177 -6.94 13.15 1.48
N PHE A 178 -8.02 12.56 0.96
CA PHE A 178 -8.78 13.16 -0.14
C PHE A 178 -9.30 14.55 0.24
N TYR A 179 -9.95 14.68 1.40
CA TYR A 179 -10.48 15.94 1.86
C TYR A 179 -9.39 17.00 2.00
N VAL A 180 -8.30 16.67 2.71
CA VAL A 180 -7.20 17.63 2.93
C VAL A 180 -6.55 18.03 1.60
N LEU A 181 -6.20 17.08 0.75
CA LEU A 181 -5.49 17.37 -0.49
C LEU A 181 -6.38 18.06 -1.55
N TRP A 182 -7.70 17.77 -1.63
CA TRP A 182 -8.55 18.28 -2.72
C TRP A 182 -9.58 19.31 -2.28
N ARG A 183 -9.88 19.43 -0.99
CA ARG A 183 -10.95 20.30 -0.49
C ARG A 183 -10.47 21.43 0.41
N THR A 184 -9.16 21.52 0.71
CA THR A 184 -8.60 22.55 1.59
C THR A 184 -7.63 23.49 0.85
N PRO A 185 -7.45 24.74 1.33
CA PRO A 185 -6.44 25.66 0.80
C PRO A 185 -5.01 25.10 0.97
N PHE A 186 -4.76 24.35 2.05
CA PHE A 186 -3.47 23.69 2.27
C PHE A 186 -3.16 22.70 1.15
N GLY A 187 -4.09 21.80 0.84
CA GLY A 187 -3.93 20.83 -0.24
C GLY A 187 -3.81 21.46 -1.62
N LEU A 188 -4.51 22.57 -1.88
CA LEU A 188 -4.35 23.31 -3.12
C LEU A 188 -2.93 23.83 -3.29
N ARG A 189 -2.37 24.50 -2.26
CA ARG A 189 -1.00 25.03 -2.27
C ARG A 189 0.03 23.90 -2.38
N LEU A 190 -0.17 22.79 -1.65
CA LEU A 190 0.69 21.60 -1.71
C LEU A 190 0.76 21.06 -3.15
N ARG A 191 -0.37 20.85 -3.80
CA ARG A 191 -0.42 20.36 -5.20
C ARG A 191 0.15 21.38 -6.19
N ALA A 192 -0.03 22.68 -5.95
CA ALA A 192 0.60 23.73 -6.77
C ALA A 192 2.14 23.64 -6.70
N CYS A 193 2.70 23.29 -5.53
CA CYS A 193 4.14 23.04 -5.38
C CYS A 193 4.64 21.82 -6.17
N GLY A 194 3.80 20.82 -6.39
CA GLY A 194 4.13 19.65 -7.21
C GLY A 194 3.92 19.85 -8.71
N GLU A 195 3.01 20.75 -9.10
CA GLU A 195 2.75 21.03 -10.53
C GLU A 195 3.68 22.13 -11.08
N ARG A 196 3.75 23.28 -10.42
CA ARG A 196 4.55 24.45 -10.86
C ARG A 196 5.10 25.19 -9.64
N PRO A 197 6.20 24.72 -9.03
CA PRO A 197 6.73 25.30 -7.78
C PRO A 197 7.13 26.78 -7.94
N VAL A 198 7.72 27.18 -9.07
CA VAL A 198 8.11 28.58 -9.34
C VAL A 198 6.87 29.49 -9.41
N ALA A 199 5.80 29.05 -10.06
CA ALA A 199 4.56 29.82 -10.09
C ALA A 199 3.88 29.88 -8.71
N ALA A 200 3.95 28.83 -7.92
CA ALA A 200 3.46 28.84 -6.54
C ALA A 200 4.25 29.84 -5.68
N GLU A 201 5.58 29.87 -5.82
CA GLU A 201 6.44 30.82 -5.13
C GLU A 201 6.11 32.27 -5.49
N SER A 202 5.91 32.59 -6.76
CA SER A 202 5.59 33.95 -7.22
C SER A 202 4.24 34.45 -6.67
N LEU A 203 3.34 33.53 -6.28
CA LEU A 203 2.09 33.81 -5.58
C LEU A 203 2.23 33.85 -4.05
N GLY A 204 3.47 33.84 -3.52
CA GLY A 204 3.75 33.93 -2.08
C GLY A 204 3.63 32.59 -1.32
N VAL A 205 3.55 31.44 -2.01
CA VAL A 205 3.52 30.13 -1.36
C VAL A 205 4.94 29.73 -0.94
N ASN A 206 5.15 29.38 0.32
CA ASN A 206 6.42 28.86 0.79
C ASN A 206 6.59 27.39 0.35
N VAL A 207 7.18 27.16 -0.83
CA VAL A 207 7.33 25.85 -1.45
C VAL A 207 8.09 24.86 -0.55
N TYR A 208 9.16 25.30 0.13
CA TYR A 208 9.93 24.46 1.05
C TYR A 208 9.06 23.92 2.18
N LEU A 209 8.25 24.77 2.82
CA LEU A 209 7.37 24.36 3.92
C LEU A 209 6.38 23.30 3.48
N TYR A 210 5.74 23.47 2.31
CA TYR A 210 4.75 22.49 1.81
C TYR A 210 5.40 21.17 1.40
N LYS A 211 6.59 21.20 0.76
CA LYS A 211 7.34 19.99 0.44
C LYS A 211 7.78 19.26 1.72
N TRP A 212 8.32 19.98 2.71
CA TRP A 212 8.67 19.42 4.00
C TRP A 212 7.48 18.77 4.70
N ALA A 213 6.37 19.48 4.82
CA ALA A 213 5.15 18.96 5.44
C ALA A 213 4.66 17.69 4.74
N ALA A 214 4.67 17.67 3.39
CA ALA A 214 4.26 16.51 2.61
C ALA A 214 5.14 15.29 2.84
N VAL A 215 6.46 15.47 2.89
CA VAL A 215 7.41 14.38 3.12
C VAL A 215 7.29 13.84 4.55
N ILE A 216 7.12 14.70 5.55
CA ILE A 216 6.90 14.25 6.94
C ILE A 216 5.60 13.45 7.05
N VAL A 217 4.48 13.93 6.49
CA VAL A 217 3.22 13.19 6.46
C VAL A 217 3.39 11.86 5.73
N SER A 218 4.17 11.83 4.64
CA SER A 218 4.52 10.61 3.92
C SER A 218 5.16 9.56 4.83
N GLY A 219 6.16 9.97 5.62
CA GLY A 219 6.82 9.07 6.55
C GLY A 219 5.93 8.63 7.72
N VAL A 220 5.10 9.54 8.26
CA VAL A 220 4.09 9.19 9.27
C VAL A 220 3.18 8.08 8.76
N LEU A 221 2.65 8.21 7.55
CA LEU A 221 1.76 7.23 6.95
C LEU A 221 2.46 5.90 6.64
N ALA A 222 3.69 5.95 6.13
CA ALA A 222 4.50 4.75 5.92
C ALA A 222 4.84 4.06 7.25
N GLY A 223 5.21 4.83 8.28
CA GLY A 223 5.46 4.33 9.62
C GLY A 223 4.23 3.68 10.27
N LEU A 224 3.05 4.27 10.06
CA LEU A 224 1.78 3.64 10.46
C LEU A 224 1.56 2.32 9.73
N GLY A 225 1.87 2.24 8.42
CA GLY A 225 1.83 0.98 7.67
C GLY A 225 2.74 -0.08 8.26
N GLY A 226 3.94 0.31 8.68
CA GLY A 226 4.87 -0.55 9.40
C GLY A 226 4.35 -1.00 10.76
N ALA A 227 3.90 -0.05 11.59
CA ALA A 227 3.31 -0.35 12.91
C ALA A 227 2.10 -1.31 12.80
N PHE A 228 1.31 -1.19 11.74
CA PHE A 228 0.20 -2.12 11.48
C PHE A 228 0.69 -3.56 11.30
N LEU A 229 1.81 -3.75 10.58
CA LEU A 229 2.38 -5.09 10.38
C LEU A 229 2.81 -5.73 11.69
N SER A 230 3.45 -4.99 12.60
CA SER A 230 3.89 -5.53 13.88
C SER A 230 2.75 -5.69 14.88
N LEU A 231 1.85 -4.70 15.01
CA LEU A 231 0.83 -4.65 16.06
C LEU A 231 -0.45 -5.45 15.74
N VAL A 232 -0.83 -5.53 14.45
CA VAL A 232 -2.10 -6.13 14.03
C VAL A 232 -1.87 -7.40 13.22
N ALA A 233 -1.04 -7.34 12.18
CA ALA A 233 -0.89 -8.45 11.27
C ALA A 233 -0.12 -9.63 11.88
N ALA A 234 0.98 -9.36 12.61
CA ALA A 234 1.82 -10.40 13.19
C ALA A 234 1.70 -10.52 14.72
N GLY A 235 1.35 -9.44 15.45
CA GLY A 235 1.38 -9.39 16.91
C GLY A 235 2.80 -9.46 17.51
N ILE A 236 3.82 -9.26 16.67
CA ILE A 236 5.24 -9.34 17.00
C ILE A 236 6.03 -8.59 15.90
N TYR A 237 7.11 -7.93 16.26
CA TYR A 237 8.09 -7.47 15.27
C TYR A 237 8.92 -8.65 14.78
N ARG A 238 9.15 -8.70 13.49
CA ARG A 238 10.12 -9.60 12.83
C ARG A 238 10.95 -8.82 11.84
N ASP A 239 12.24 -9.10 11.81
CA ASP A 239 13.12 -8.56 10.78
C ASP A 239 12.63 -8.95 9.37
N GLY A 240 12.62 -7.97 8.46
CA GLY A 240 12.15 -8.16 7.08
C GLY A 240 10.63 -8.31 6.90
N GLN A 241 9.80 -8.11 7.92
CA GLN A 241 8.35 -8.34 7.81
C GLN A 241 7.61 -7.37 6.88
N THR A 242 8.21 -6.28 6.46
CA THR A 242 7.63 -5.36 5.47
C THR A 242 7.53 -6.00 4.09
N GLY A 243 8.53 -6.85 3.73
CA GLY A 243 8.49 -7.69 2.53
C GLY A 243 8.29 -6.90 1.24
N GLY A 244 8.79 -5.66 1.16
CA GLY A 244 8.65 -4.82 -0.03
C GLY A 244 7.30 -4.11 -0.18
N ARG A 245 6.43 -4.14 0.84
CA ARG A 245 5.09 -3.51 0.79
C ARG A 245 5.14 -1.99 0.59
N GLY A 246 6.22 -1.32 0.98
CA GLY A 246 6.45 0.08 0.66
C GLY A 246 6.58 0.33 -0.85
N TYR A 247 7.28 -0.55 -1.57
CA TYR A 247 7.39 -0.48 -3.04
C TYR A 247 6.06 -0.83 -3.73
N ILE A 248 5.32 -1.81 -3.20
CA ILE A 248 3.98 -2.12 -3.70
C ILE A 248 3.04 -0.94 -3.46
N GLY A 249 3.22 -0.20 -2.36
CA GLY A 249 2.51 1.05 -2.09
C GLY A 249 2.75 2.11 -3.18
N LEU A 250 4.00 2.28 -3.63
CA LEU A 250 4.30 3.18 -4.78
C LEU A 250 3.61 2.69 -6.06
N ALA A 251 3.65 1.38 -6.33
CA ALA A 251 2.92 0.83 -7.47
C ALA A 251 1.42 1.14 -7.38
N ALA A 252 0.83 1.07 -6.18
CA ALA A 252 -0.57 1.41 -5.95
C ALA A 252 -0.86 2.92 -6.17
N VAL A 253 0.10 3.83 -5.94
CA VAL A 253 -0.02 5.27 -6.28
C VAL A 253 -0.13 5.45 -7.80
N ILE A 254 0.77 4.84 -8.55
CA ILE A 254 0.77 4.88 -10.02
C ILE A 254 -0.53 4.31 -10.56
N PHE A 255 -0.93 3.13 -10.08
CA PHE A 255 -2.19 2.47 -10.39
C PHE A 255 -3.39 3.37 -10.12
N GLY A 256 -3.41 4.01 -8.95
CA GLY A 256 -4.45 4.93 -8.53
C GLY A 256 -4.43 6.28 -9.22
N ASN A 257 -3.48 6.50 -10.16
CA ASN A 257 -3.31 7.75 -10.90
C ASN A 257 -3.20 8.97 -9.96
N TRP A 258 -2.39 8.82 -8.92
CA TRP A 258 -2.17 9.84 -7.87
C TRP A 258 -3.47 10.34 -7.23
N ARG A 259 -4.47 9.46 -7.04
CA ARG A 259 -5.73 9.75 -6.35
C ARG A 259 -5.94 8.78 -5.19
N PRO A 260 -6.39 9.24 -4.00
CA PRO A 260 -6.56 8.36 -2.83
C PRO A 260 -7.52 7.20 -3.07
N GLY A 261 -8.64 7.42 -3.77
CA GLY A 261 -9.61 6.35 -4.07
C GLY A 261 -9.05 5.29 -5.02
N GLY A 262 -8.31 5.71 -6.06
CA GLY A 262 -7.67 4.77 -6.98
C GLY A 262 -6.56 3.97 -6.29
N LEU A 263 -5.76 4.64 -5.44
CA LEU A 263 -4.75 4.00 -4.60
C LEU A 263 -5.37 2.96 -3.66
N ALA A 264 -6.47 3.29 -3.00
CA ALA A 264 -7.18 2.34 -2.13
C ALA A 264 -7.66 1.10 -2.91
N GLY A 265 -8.17 1.30 -4.14
CA GLY A 265 -8.52 0.20 -5.04
C GLY A 265 -7.30 -0.66 -5.42
N GLY A 266 -6.15 -0.03 -5.73
CA GLY A 266 -4.90 -0.73 -5.99
C GLY A 266 -4.40 -1.52 -4.79
N ALA A 267 -4.37 -0.91 -3.61
CA ALA A 267 -3.97 -1.57 -2.37
C ALA A 267 -4.90 -2.76 -2.03
N ALA A 268 -6.22 -2.59 -2.22
CA ALA A 268 -7.18 -3.68 -2.03
C ALA A 268 -6.94 -4.85 -3.00
N LEU A 269 -6.63 -4.55 -4.27
CA LEU A 269 -6.31 -5.56 -5.26
C LEU A 269 -5.04 -6.34 -4.89
N PHE A 270 -3.96 -5.64 -4.52
CA PHE A 270 -2.72 -6.28 -4.09
C PHE A 270 -2.90 -7.09 -2.81
N GLY A 271 -3.60 -6.55 -1.81
CA GLY A 271 -3.92 -7.28 -0.58
C GLY A 271 -4.79 -8.51 -0.83
N TYR A 272 -5.72 -8.44 -1.79
CA TYR A 272 -6.54 -9.59 -2.16
C TYR A 272 -5.75 -10.69 -2.86
N THR A 273 -4.86 -10.33 -3.79
CA THR A 273 -3.98 -11.31 -4.48
C THR A 273 -3.00 -11.99 -3.52
N ASP A 274 -2.45 -11.24 -2.56
CA ASP A 274 -1.61 -11.78 -1.49
C ASP A 274 -2.42 -12.75 -0.58
N ALA A 275 -3.65 -12.38 -0.22
CA ALA A 275 -4.51 -13.22 0.62
C ALA A 275 -4.90 -14.53 -0.07
N LEU A 276 -5.15 -14.49 -1.38
CA LEU A 276 -5.44 -15.69 -2.16
C LEU A 276 -4.25 -16.64 -2.18
N GLN A 277 -3.04 -16.10 -2.40
CA GLN A 277 -1.80 -16.89 -2.39
C GLN A 277 -1.59 -17.59 -1.05
N LEU A 278 -1.77 -16.86 0.08
CA LEU A 278 -1.50 -17.39 1.42
C LEU A 278 -2.53 -18.45 1.89
N ARG A 279 -3.77 -18.41 1.38
CA ARG A 279 -4.84 -19.26 1.90
C ARG A 279 -5.14 -20.51 1.07
N GLN A 280 -5.07 -20.41 -0.23
CA GLN A 280 -5.46 -21.52 -1.13
C GLN A 280 -4.61 -21.54 -2.39
N GLY A 281 -3.37 -21.08 -2.32
CA GLY A 281 -2.38 -20.90 -3.38
C GLY A 281 -2.77 -21.42 -4.77
N GLY A 282 -2.56 -22.70 -5.03
CA GLY A 282 -2.75 -23.28 -6.35
C GLY A 282 -4.17 -23.24 -6.89
N ILE A 283 -5.19 -23.53 -6.08
CA ILE A 283 -6.62 -23.58 -6.54
C ILE A 283 -7.16 -22.18 -6.81
N SER A 284 -6.89 -21.24 -5.90
CA SER A 284 -7.39 -19.86 -6.04
C SER A 284 -6.71 -19.11 -7.18
N VAL A 285 -5.41 -19.32 -7.37
CA VAL A 285 -4.67 -18.75 -8.51
C VAL A 285 -5.13 -19.36 -9.82
N HIS A 286 -5.44 -20.67 -9.84
CA HIS A 286 -6.04 -21.31 -10.99
C HIS A 286 -7.39 -20.67 -11.38
N ALA A 287 -8.27 -20.42 -10.42
CA ALA A 287 -9.55 -19.72 -10.68
C ALA A 287 -9.34 -18.27 -11.20
N LEU A 288 -8.26 -17.57 -10.77
CA LEU A 288 -7.91 -16.26 -11.32
C LEU A 288 -7.53 -16.31 -12.79
N LEU A 289 -6.97 -17.41 -13.31
CA LEU A 289 -6.65 -17.55 -14.73
C LEU A 289 -7.91 -17.40 -15.60
N LEU A 290 -9.03 -17.98 -15.17
CA LEU A 290 -10.31 -17.81 -15.87
C LEU A 290 -10.75 -16.33 -15.91
N VAL A 291 -10.68 -15.65 -14.77
CA VAL A 291 -11.05 -14.23 -14.69
C VAL A 291 -10.14 -13.38 -15.58
N VAL A 292 -8.84 -13.64 -15.59
CA VAL A 292 -7.88 -12.95 -16.45
C VAL A 292 -8.18 -13.22 -17.93
N ALA A 293 -8.46 -14.47 -18.31
CA ALA A 293 -8.82 -14.82 -19.67
C ALA A 293 -10.08 -14.06 -20.14
N LEU A 294 -11.13 -14.02 -19.30
CA LEU A 294 -12.37 -13.30 -19.60
C LEU A 294 -12.15 -11.78 -19.72
N LEU A 295 -11.33 -11.20 -18.83
CA LEU A 295 -10.97 -9.78 -18.91
C LEU A 295 -10.19 -9.46 -20.19
N LEU A 296 -9.23 -10.31 -20.58
CA LEU A 296 -8.48 -10.14 -21.82
C LEU A 296 -9.39 -10.24 -23.04
N VAL A 297 -10.36 -11.17 -23.05
CA VAL A 297 -11.37 -11.24 -24.10
C VAL A 297 -12.18 -9.93 -24.18
N ALA A 298 -12.66 -9.43 -23.04
CA ALA A 298 -13.40 -8.17 -22.99
C ALA A 298 -12.56 -6.99 -23.52
N VAL A 299 -11.27 -6.93 -23.17
CA VAL A 299 -10.33 -5.92 -23.67
C VAL A 299 -10.10 -6.07 -25.17
N ALA A 300 -9.93 -7.29 -25.69
CA ALA A 300 -9.77 -7.55 -27.13
C ALA A 300 -11.00 -7.10 -27.92
N VAL A 301 -12.20 -7.40 -27.41
CA VAL A 301 -13.46 -6.95 -28.00
C VAL A 301 -13.55 -5.41 -27.96
N TYR A 302 -13.20 -4.77 -26.85
CA TYR A 302 -13.20 -3.31 -26.73
C TYR A 302 -12.20 -2.65 -27.71
N GLN A 303 -10.99 -3.22 -27.85
CA GLN A 303 -9.97 -2.75 -28.80
C GLN A 303 -10.47 -2.88 -30.25
N LEU A 304 -11.15 -3.99 -30.58
CA LEU A 304 -11.69 -4.24 -31.91
C LEU A 304 -12.86 -3.29 -32.25
N VAL A 305 -13.85 -3.20 -31.33
CA VAL A 305 -15.13 -2.49 -31.59
C VAL A 305 -14.97 -0.97 -31.42
N ARG A 306 -14.35 -0.52 -30.33
CA ARG A 306 -14.28 0.92 -29.98
C ARG A 306 -13.02 1.60 -30.49
N GLN A 307 -11.87 0.93 -30.43
CA GLN A 307 -10.58 1.53 -30.80
C GLN A 307 -10.19 1.24 -32.25
N ARG A 308 -10.88 0.30 -32.92
CA ARG A 308 -10.59 -0.18 -34.28
C ARG A 308 -9.12 -0.60 -34.48
N ARG A 309 -8.47 -1.12 -33.43
CA ARG A 309 -7.07 -1.58 -33.41
C ARG A 309 -7.02 -3.10 -33.60
N GLY A 310 -7.22 -3.59 -34.83
CA GLY A 310 -7.28 -5.02 -35.13
C GLY A 310 -6.03 -5.81 -34.72
N GLY A 311 -4.83 -5.28 -34.95
CA GLY A 311 -3.58 -5.94 -34.56
C GLY A 311 -3.43 -6.10 -33.05
N ALA A 312 -3.75 -5.07 -32.26
CA ALA A 312 -3.71 -5.15 -30.81
C ALA A 312 -4.78 -6.12 -30.28
N ALA A 313 -5.98 -6.08 -30.84
CA ALA A 313 -7.06 -7.01 -30.47
C ALA A 313 -6.70 -8.47 -30.76
N LEU A 314 -6.00 -8.74 -31.87
CA LEU A 314 -5.52 -10.09 -32.22
C LEU A 314 -4.50 -10.59 -31.17
N ILE A 315 -3.49 -9.78 -30.83
CA ILE A 315 -2.49 -10.14 -29.83
C ILE A 315 -3.15 -10.41 -28.49
N THR A 316 -4.03 -9.50 -28.04
CA THR A 316 -4.75 -9.66 -26.77
C THR A 316 -5.63 -10.91 -26.78
N GLY A 317 -6.28 -11.20 -27.91
CA GLY A 317 -7.10 -12.41 -28.09
C GLY A 317 -6.28 -13.70 -28.03
N VAL A 318 -5.11 -13.73 -28.68
CA VAL A 318 -4.19 -14.89 -28.62
C VAL A 318 -3.72 -15.13 -27.19
N VAL A 319 -3.34 -14.06 -26.46
CA VAL A 319 -2.95 -14.19 -25.05
C VAL A 319 -4.12 -14.69 -24.19
N ALA A 320 -5.35 -14.19 -24.43
CA ALA A 320 -6.56 -14.65 -23.74
C ALA A 320 -6.79 -16.15 -23.94
N ILE A 321 -6.66 -16.63 -25.20
CA ILE A 321 -6.79 -18.06 -25.52
C ILE A 321 -5.68 -18.88 -24.84
N ALA A 322 -4.44 -18.42 -24.85
CA ALA A 322 -3.32 -19.11 -24.18
C ALA A 322 -3.58 -19.26 -22.68
N VAL A 323 -4.04 -18.19 -22.00
CA VAL A 323 -4.38 -18.24 -20.57
C VAL A 323 -5.57 -19.18 -20.32
N PHE A 324 -6.58 -19.15 -21.19
CA PHE A 324 -7.71 -20.05 -21.08
C PHE A 324 -7.33 -21.51 -21.29
N VAL A 325 -6.44 -21.82 -22.24
CA VAL A 325 -5.92 -23.17 -22.45
C VAL A 325 -5.16 -23.66 -21.21
N VAL A 326 -4.31 -22.84 -20.61
CA VAL A 326 -3.64 -23.18 -19.35
C VAL A 326 -4.67 -23.50 -18.26
N PHE A 327 -5.70 -22.67 -18.12
CA PHE A 327 -6.81 -22.94 -17.19
C PHE A 327 -7.52 -24.27 -17.49
N ALA A 328 -7.80 -24.59 -18.74
CA ALA A 328 -8.55 -25.78 -19.12
C ALA A 328 -7.76 -27.10 -19.02
N VAL A 329 -6.43 -27.04 -19.11
CA VAL A 329 -5.53 -28.19 -19.09
C VAL A 329 -4.97 -28.50 -17.70
N THR A 330 -5.00 -27.52 -16.78
CA THR A 330 -4.48 -27.66 -15.42
C THR A 330 -5.61 -27.61 -14.41
N ASP A 331 -5.55 -28.39 -13.35
CA ASP A 331 -6.50 -28.34 -12.23
C ASP A 331 -6.02 -27.41 -11.12
N THR A 332 -4.72 -27.20 -11.00
CA THR A 332 -4.08 -26.35 -9.99
C THR A 332 -2.82 -25.71 -10.56
N VAL A 333 -2.46 -24.53 -10.04
CA VAL A 333 -1.19 -23.89 -10.32
C VAL A 333 -0.15 -24.37 -9.31
N PRO A 334 1.05 -24.86 -9.73
CA PRO A 334 2.11 -25.24 -8.81
C PRO A 334 2.50 -24.09 -7.86
N GLU A 335 2.80 -24.44 -6.59
CA GLU A 335 3.09 -23.43 -5.54
C GLU A 335 4.27 -22.50 -5.92
N GLN A 336 5.24 -22.97 -6.68
CA GLN A 336 6.35 -22.14 -7.14
C GLN A 336 5.90 -20.95 -7.99
N PHE A 337 4.78 -21.08 -8.72
CA PHE A 337 4.23 -20.02 -9.56
C PHE A 337 3.21 -19.14 -8.82
N THR A 338 2.63 -19.60 -7.72
CA THR A 338 1.66 -18.81 -6.98
C THR A 338 2.26 -17.56 -6.36
N SER A 339 3.55 -17.61 -5.96
CA SER A 339 4.30 -16.47 -5.43
C SER A 339 4.47 -15.31 -6.43
N PHE A 340 4.35 -15.57 -7.73
CA PHE A 340 4.42 -14.54 -8.77
C PHE A 340 3.07 -13.84 -9.03
N THR A 341 1.97 -14.32 -8.44
CA THR A 341 0.61 -13.78 -8.68
C THR A 341 0.50 -12.27 -8.43
N PRO A 342 0.99 -11.70 -7.31
CA PRO A 342 0.95 -10.26 -7.09
C PRO A 342 1.76 -9.47 -8.13
N HIS A 343 2.91 -10.00 -8.56
CA HIS A 343 3.77 -9.38 -9.57
C HIS A 343 3.12 -9.38 -10.96
N LEU A 344 2.53 -10.52 -11.35
CA LEU A 344 1.78 -10.64 -12.61
C LEU A 344 0.56 -9.73 -12.61
N THR A 345 -0.18 -9.65 -11.49
CA THR A 345 -1.30 -8.73 -11.33
C THR A 345 -0.83 -7.29 -11.50
N THR A 346 0.30 -6.92 -10.90
CA THR A 346 0.90 -5.58 -11.06
C THR A 346 1.21 -5.27 -12.52
N LEU A 347 1.89 -6.17 -13.21
CA LEU A 347 2.25 -5.99 -14.63
C LEU A 347 1.00 -5.87 -15.52
N LEU A 348 0.01 -6.73 -15.30
CA LEU A 348 -1.23 -6.74 -16.07
C LEU A 348 -2.01 -5.45 -15.87
N VAL A 349 -2.11 -5.00 -14.66
CA VAL A 349 -2.82 -3.77 -14.34
C VAL A 349 -2.06 -2.54 -14.84
N LEU A 350 -0.74 -2.46 -14.67
CA LEU A 350 0.05 -1.36 -15.22
C LEU A 350 -0.06 -1.31 -16.75
N SER A 351 -0.07 -2.44 -17.43
CA SER A 351 -0.22 -2.50 -18.88
C SER A 351 -1.59 -1.97 -19.37
N LEU A 352 -2.64 -2.20 -18.59
CA LEU A 352 -3.99 -1.73 -18.90
C LEU A 352 -4.26 -0.28 -18.47
N ALA A 353 -3.72 0.14 -17.33
CA ALA A 353 -3.96 1.44 -16.70
C ALA A 353 -3.01 2.55 -17.18
N SER A 354 -1.85 2.20 -17.74
CA SER A 354 -0.76 3.16 -18.04
C SER A 354 -1.08 4.21 -19.12
N GLN A 355 -2.20 4.10 -19.82
CA GLN A 355 -2.47 4.91 -21.02
C GLN A 355 -2.82 6.38 -20.73
N ARG A 356 -3.05 6.81 -19.49
CA ARG A 356 -3.42 8.20 -19.13
C ARG A 356 -2.95 8.59 -17.73
N LEU A 357 -1.70 8.33 -17.41
CA LEU A 357 -1.12 8.71 -16.12
C LEU A 357 -1.01 10.24 -16.01
N ARG A 358 -1.39 10.78 -14.86
CA ARG A 358 -1.33 12.21 -14.52
C ARG A 358 -0.44 12.42 -13.30
N MET A 359 0.84 12.12 -13.48
CA MET A 359 1.87 12.45 -12.52
C MET A 359 2.00 13.97 -12.36
N PRO A 360 2.26 14.51 -11.16
CA PRO A 360 2.56 15.93 -10.99
C PRO A 360 3.77 16.36 -11.85
N ALA A 361 3.67 17.52 -12.50
CA ALA A 361 4.62 17.90 -13.54
C ALA A 361 6.06 18.17 -13.03
N ALA A 362 6.21 18.59 -11.75
CA ALA A 362 7.51 18.82 -11.11
C ALA A 362 7.87 17.70 -10.12
N ASP A 363 7.27 16.50 -10.26
CA ASP A 363 7.60 15.37 -9.40
C ASP A 363 9.02 14.86 -9.68
N GLY A 364 9.80 14.66 -8.62
CA GLY A 364 11.20 14.25 -8.72
C GLY A 364 12.17 15.38 -9.15
N VAL A 365 11.68 16.56 -9.44
CA VAL A 365 12.53 17.69 -9.85
C VAL A 365 12.98 18.49 -8.63
N PRO A 366 14.32 18.59 -8.36
CA PRO A 366 14.83 19.42 -7.29
C PRO A 366 14.42 20.89 -7.49
N TYR A 367 13.88 21.50 -6.44
CA TYR A 367 13.47 22.89 -6.45
C TYR A 367 14.48 23.75 -5.70
N ARG A 368 14.88 24.89 -6.31
CA ARG A 368 15.69 25.90 -5.67
C ARG A 368 15.02 27.27 -5.83
N ARG A 369 14.97 28.02 -4.74
CA ARG A 369 14.37 29.35 -4.70
C ARG A 369 15.09 30.29 -5.66
N GLY A 370 14.30 31.09 -6.41
CA GLY A 370 14.85 32.10 -7.34
C GLY A 370 15.41 31.56 -8.67
N GLN A 371 15.31 30.27 -8.94
CA GLN A 371 15.64 29.69 -10.25
C GLN A 371 14.41 29.69 -11.15
N ALA A 372 14.08 30.83 -11.75
CA ALA A 372 13.24 30.87 -12.95
C ALA A 372 14.06 30.29 -14.12
N LYS A 373 13.63 29.13 -14.64
CA LYS A 373 14.04 28.66 -15.96
C LYS A 373 13.07 29.16 -16.99
#